data_e5bfeb1a149dd2816230e9fd20ea4a7d
#
_entry.id   e5bfeb1a149dd2816230e9fd20ea4a7d
#
_cell.length_a   1.000
_cell.length_b   1.000
_cell.length_c   1.000
_cell.angle_alpha   90.00
_cell.angle_beta   90.00
_cell.angle_gamma   90.00
#
_symmetry.space_group_name_H-M   'P 1'
#
loop_
_entity.id
_entity.type
_entity.pdbx_description
1 polymer ?
#
loop_
_entity_poly.entity_id
_entity_poly.type
_entity_poly.pdbx_seq_one_letter_code
_entity_poly.pdbx_strand_id
1 'polypeptide(L)'
;GFNSDKDDYGKKREGDEPSEETRGKLYYWMKQVIDIVKPKIFVAENVKGLVNLGDVKDIIQKDFASADGNGYIVLPPQVLHAGNFGVPESRERVIFIGIRKDALCLDALQALSTNDIPEEYNPYPKPTHAATAKGSNLLGIVTTQDVLEGLKEPEESIDISQQLYSKAKFLTSGQGQAEIKLDSLGPTIRSEHHGNIEYRRLSLEHGGKYIGELKAGLKERRLTPRECALIQTFPPDYRFVMKKTSGRGFRLSSSGAYKVIGNAVPPVLAFNIAMRIQELWDKYFKTDN
;
A
#
# COMPACT_ATOMS: atom_id res chain seq x y z
N GLY A 1 8.43 -6.97 -3.29
CA GLY A 1 7.34 -7.89 -3.58
C GLY A 1 7.81 -9.31 -3.49
N PHE A 2 6.97 -10.17 -2.96
CA PHE A 2 7.17 -11.61 -3.00
C PHE A 2 7.13 -12.04 -4.47
N ASN A 3 8.27 -12.16 -5.13
CA ASN A 3 8.33 -12.89 -6.37
C ASN A 3 8.43 -14.37 -6.00
N SER A 4 7.55 -15.19 -6.61
CA SER A 4 7.66 -16.64 -6.58
C SER A 4 9.13 -17.06 -6.79
N ASP A 5 9.55 -18.16 -6.16
CA ASP A 5 10.87 -18.80 -6.33
C ASP A 5 11.14 -19.24 -7.79
N LYS A 6 10.92 -18.31 -8.69
CA LYS A 6 11.24 -18.47 -10.10
C LYS A 6 12.46 -17.62 -10.38
N ASP A 7 13.44 -18.23 -11.06
CA ASP A 7 14.51 -17.49 -11.67
C ASP A 7 13.94 -16.43 -12.64
N ASP A 8 14.76 -15.53 -13.13
CA ASP A 8 14.35 -14.48 -14.08
C ASP A 8 13.68 -15.02 -15.36
N TYR A 9 13.68 -16.34 -15.56
CA TYR A 9 13.07 -17.07 -16.68
C TYR A 9 11.87 -17.94 -16.27
N GLY A 10 11.41 -17.85 -15.03
CA GLY A 10 10.22 -18.56 -14.55
C GLY A 10 10.46 -20.02 -14.12
N LYS A 11 11.69 -20.49 -14.00
CA LYS A 11 12.02 -21.82 -13.46
C LYS A 11 12.16 -21.77 -11.94
N LYS A 12 11.55 -22.74 -11.27
CA LYS A 12 11.71 -22.92 -9.84
C LYS A 12 13.14 -23.41 -9.58
N ARG A 13 13.89 -22.73 -8.71
CA ARG A 13 15.21 -23.19 -8.27
C ARG A 13 15.01 -24.32 -7.26
N GLU A 14 15.34 -25.55 -7.64
CA GLU A 14 15.40 -26.67 -6.69
C GLU A 14 16.63 -26.51 -5.79
N GLY A 15 16.41 -26.55 -4.48
CA GLY A 15 17.47 -26.67 -3.48
C GLY A 15 18.02 -25.38 -2.91
N ASP A 16 17.46 -24.21 -3.24
CA ASP A 16 17.82 -22.98 -2.54
C ASP A 16 17.23 -23.01 -1.12
N GLU A 17 18.08 -23.38 -0.18
CA GLU A 17 17.90 -22.87 1.17
C GLU A 17 17.78 -21.35 1.06
N PRO A 18 16.84 -20.78 1.77
CA PRO A 18 16.53 -19.37 1.66
C PRO A 18 17.77 -18.53 2.03
N SER A 19 18.50 -18.05 1.03
CA SER A 19 19.57 -17.09 1.26
C SER A 19 18.97 -15.76 1.73
N GLU A 20 19.67 -15.05 2.61
CA GLU A 20 19.33 -13.73 3.12
C GLU A 20 19.11 -12.69 2.00
N GLU A 21 19.57 -12.99 0.79
CA GLU A 21 19.55 -12.11 -0.38
C GLU A 21 18.27 -12.19 -1.21
N THR A 22 17.40 -13.15 -0.99
CA THR A 22 16.17 -13.28 -1.79
C THR A 22 15.09 -12.32 -1.32
N ARG A 23 14.49 -11.54 -2.24
CA ARG A 23 13.38 -10.60 -1.96
C ARG A 23 12.20 -11.26 -1.23
N GLY A 24 12.02 -12.56 -1.42
CA GLY A 24 10.99 -13.34 -0.74
C GLY A 24 11.16 -13.45 0.77
N LYS A 25 12.34 -13.07 1.29
CA LYS A 25 12.70 -13.19 2.71
C LYS A 25 12.92 -11.88 3.43
N LEU A 26 12.52 -10.76 2.85
CA LEU A 26 12.60 -9.46 3.54
C LEU A 26 11.83 -9.46 4.88
N TYR A 27 10.79 -10.28 5.02
CA TYR A 27 10.10 -10.46 6.29
C TYR A 27 10.99 -11.01 7.40
N TYR A 28 12.02 -11.79 7.04
CA TYR A 28 12.96 -12.36 8.01
C TYR A 28 13.80 -11.27 8.70
N TRP A 29 14.20 -10.25 7.95
CA TRP A 29 14.87 -9.08 8.54
C TRP A 29 13.95 -8.33 9.50
N MET A 30 12.66 -8.21 9.16
CA MET A 30 11.68 -7.65 10.07
C MET A 30 11.55 -8.49 11.34
N LYS A 31 11.52 -9.83 11.22
CA LYS A 31 11.53 -10.74 12.38
C LYS A 31 12.73 -10.48 13.28
N GLN A 32 13.94 -10.36 12.73
CA GLN A 32 15.14 -10.04 13.51
C GLN A 32 15.02 -8.69 14.24
N VAL A 33 14.46 -7.68 13.60
CA VAL A 33 14.19 -6.40 14.26
C VAL A 33 13.19 -6.56 15.41
N ILE A 34 12.15 -7.38 15.23
CA ILE A 34 11.18 -7.70 16.28
C ILE A 34 11.87 -8.42 17.45
N ASP A 35 12.76 -9.37 17.18
CA ASP A 35 13.56 -10.08 18.19
C ASP A 35 14.43 -9.12 19.04
N ILE A 36 14.99 -8.06 18.41
CA ILE A 36 15.85 -7.08 19.08
C ILE A 36 15.03 -6.04 19.84
N VAL A 37 14.04 -5.43 19.18
CA VAL A 37 13.27 -4.28 19.71
C VAL A 37 12.18 -4.72 20.68
N LYS A 38 11.65 -5.92 20.51
CA LYS A 38 10.57 -6.51 21.33
C LYS A 38 9.37 -5.56 21.49
N PRO A 39 8.80 -5.04 20.40
CA PRO A 39 7.70 -4.09 20.49
C PRO A 39 6.45 -4.74 21.11
N LYS A 40 5.62 -3.98 21.82
CA LYS A 40 4.33 -4.49 22.33
C LYS A 40 3.41 -4.95 21.20
N ILE A 41 3.40 -4.22 20.07
CA ILE A 41 2.68 -4.56 18.83
C ILE A 41 3.60 -4.32 17.64
N PHE A 42 3.51 -5.16 16.64
CA PHE A 42 4.04 -4.88 15.31
C PHE A 42 2.96 -5.08 14.24
N VAL A 43 3.11 -4.34 13.14
CA VAL A 43 2.27 -4.49 11.93
C VAL A 43 3.21 -4.72 10.76
N ALA A 44 3.00 -5.82 10.03
CA ALA A 44 3.71 -6.11 8.79
C ALA A 44 2.75 -6.12 7.60
N GLU A 45 3.20 -5.54 6.47
CA GLU A 45 2.41 -5.45 5.26
C GLU A 45 3.09 -6.20 4.11
N ASN A 46 2.28 -6.84 3.27
CA ASN A 46 2.76 -7.40 2.01
C ASN A 46 1.69 -7.34 0.92
N VAL A 47 2.08 -7.65 -0.31
CA VAL A 47 1.14 -7.71 -1.44
C VAL A 47 0.15 -8.87 -1.30
N LYS A 48 -1.10 -8.70 -1.77
CA LYS A 48 -2.13 -9.75 -1.75
C LYS A 48 -1.65 -11.05 -2.39
N GLY A 49 -0.80 -10.98 -3.44
CA GLY A 49 -0.26 -12.17 -4.11
C GLY A 49 0.38 -13.19 -3.16
N LEU A 50 0.84 -12.74 -1.98
CA LEU A 50 1.40 -13.60 -0.95
C LEU A 50 0.42 -14.71 -0.51
N VAL A 51 -0.87 -14.39 -0.37
CA VAL A 51 -1.88 -15.37 0.10
C VAL A 51 -2.17 -16.47 -0.92
N ASN A 52 -1.74 -16.29 -2.18
CA ASN A 52 -1.91 -17.25 -3.26
C ASN A 52 -0.67 -18.15 -3.47
N LEU A 53 0.37 -17.99 -2.64
CA LEU A 53 1.63 -18.73 -2.74
C LEU A 53 1.65 -19.94 -1.79
N GLY A 54 0.68 -20.83 -1.90
CA GLY A 54 0.60 -22.04 -1.05
C GLY A 54 0.55 -21.68 0.45
N ASP A 55 1.45 -22.23 1.23
CA ASP A 55 1.55 -22.08 2.68
C ASP A 55 2.45 -20.92 3.15
N VAL A 56 2.95 -20.10 2.23
CA VAL A 56 3.90 -19.00 2.55
C VAL A 56 3.34 -18.04 3.59
N LYS A 57 2.04 -17.71 3.51
CA LYS A 57 1.37 -16.87 4.51
C LYS A 57 1.46 -17.48 5.91
N ASP A 58 1.24 -18.78 6.02
CA ASP A 58 1.24 -19.50 7.31
C ASP A 58 2.67 -19.67 7.84
N ILE A 59 3.65 -19.84 6.95
CA ILE A 59 5.08 -19.86 7.30
C ILE A 59 5.47 -18.51 7.92
N ILE A 60 5.16 -17.39 7.25
CA ILE A 60 5.47 -16.04 7.76
C ILE A 60 4.78 -15.79 9.11
N GLN A 61 3.52 -16.19 9.25
CA GLN A 61 2.79 -16.06 10.52
C GLN A 61 3.49 -16.82 11.65
N LYS A 62 3.90 -18.06 11.39
CA LYS A 62 4.63 -18.90 12.36
C LYS A 62 6.01 -18.32 12.69
N ASP A 63 6.73 -17.84 11.69
CA ASP A 63 8.04 -17.22 11.89
C ASP A 63 7.95 -15.97 12.77
N PHE A 64 6.97 -15.10 12.50
CA PHE A 64 6.72 -13.94 13.35
C PHE A 64 6.29 -14.34 14.77
N ALA A 65 5.46 -15.38 14.92
CA ALA A 65 5.05 -15.87 16.24
C ALA A 65 6.22 -16.45 17.04
N SER A 66 7.25 -17.00 16.36
CA SER A 66 8.47 -17.53 16.98
C SER A 66 9.44 -16.46 17.48
N ALA A 67 9.22 -15.21 17.14
CA ALA A 67 10.05 -14.11 17.60
C ALA A 67 10.04 -14.02 19.13
N ASP A 68 11.18 -13.61 19.71
CA ASP A 68 11.41 -13.54 21.15
C ASP A 68 11.02 -14.85 21.89
N GLY A 69 11.46 -16.01 21.36
CA GLY A 69 11.20 -17.31 21.98
C GLY A 69 9.72 -17.70 22.03
N ASN A 70 8.95 -17.49 20.95
CA ASN A 70 7.49 -17.64 20.86
C ASN A 70 6.70 -16.60 21.69
N GLY A 71 7.30 -15.43 21.87
CA GLY A 71 6.77 -14.35 22.69
C GLY A 71 5.58 -13.59 22.07
N TYR A 72 5.16 -13.89 20.82
CA TYR A 72 4.09 -13.17 20.14
C TYR A 72 2.86 -14.03 19.83
N ILE A 73 1.68 -13.43 19.95
CA ILE A 73 0.47 -13.89 19.26
C ILE A 73 0.44 -13.15 17.92
N VAL A 74 0.50 -13.89 16.82
CA VAL A 74 0.30 -13.33 15.47
C VAL A 74 -1.06 -13.79 14.97
N LEU A 75 -1.94 -12.80 14.81
CA LEU A 75 -3.32 -13.03 14.40
C LEU A 75 -3.39 -13.57 12.98
N PRO A 76 -4.47 -14.29 12.61
CA PRO A 76 -4.70 -14.66 11.22
C PRO A 76 -4.63 -13.42 10.31
N PRO A 77 -3.71 -13.38 9.34
CA PRO A 77 -3.51 -12.19 8.51
C PRO A 77 -4.72 -11.92 7.63
N GLN A 78 -5.10 -10.64 7.53
CA GLN A 78 -6.23 -10.20 6.74
C GLN A 78 -5.79 -9.43 5.49
N VAL A 79 -6.54 -9.62 4.39
CA VAL A 79 -6.40 -8.79 3.19
C VAL A 79 -7.30 -7.59 3.32
N LEU A 80 -6.72 -6.40 3.40
CA LEU A 80 -7.46 -5.14 3.45
C LEU A 80 -7.46 -4.48 2.06
N HIS A 81 -8.66 -4.08 1.61
CA HIS A 81 -8.84 -3.30 0.40
C HIS A 81 -8.87 -1.81 0.76
N ALA A 82 -7.87 -1.05 0.27
CA ALA A 82 -7.67 0.35 0.66
C ALA A 82 -8.90 1.24 0.38
N GLY A 83 -9.63 0.99 -0.70
CA GLY A 83 -10.87 1.71 -1.02
C GLY A 83 -11.95 1.61 0.05
N ASN A 84 -11.94 0.55 0.86
CA ASN A 84 -12.89 0.38 1.97
C ASN A 84 -12.55 1.27 3.18
N PHE A 85 -11.45 2.01 3.12
CA PHE A 85 -10.94 2.87 4.19
C PHE A 85 -10.76 4.33 3.75
N GLY A 86 -11.38 4.73 2.63
CA GLY A 86 -11.33 6.11 2.13
C GLY A 86 -10.09 6.43 1.27
N VAL A 87 -9.39 5.42 0.79
CA VAL A 87 -8.30 5.60 -0.17
C VAL A 87 -8.87 5.52 -1.59
N PRO A 88 -8.66 6.50 -2.48
CA PRO A 88 -9.17 6.48 -3.86
C PRO A 88 -8.35 5.55 -4.78
N GLU A 89 -7.99 4.38 -4.28
CA GLU A 89 -7.15 3.40 -4.98
C GLU A 89 -7.68 1.97 -4.78
N SER A 90 -7.80 1.23 -5.87
CA SER A 90 -8.06 -0.21 -5.81
C SER A 90 -6.76 -0.94 -5.49
N ARG A 91 -6.46 -1.03 -4.19
CA ARG A 91 -5.23 -1.61 -3.66
C ARG A 91 -5.54 -2.58 -2.55
N GLU A 92 -5.09 -3.81 -2.68
CA GLU A 92 -5.24 -4.86 -1.66
C GLU A 92 -3.88 -5.22 -1.06
N ARG A 93 -3.86 -5.31 0.28
CA ARG A 93 -2.65 -5.67 1.02
C ARG A 93 -2.97 -6.66 2.12
N VAL A 94 -2.10 -7.66 2.28
CA VAL A 94 -2.17 -8.56 3.42
C VAL A 94 -1.47 -7.90 4.60
N ILE A 95 -2.17 -7.87 5.73
CA ILE A 95 -1.68 -7.25 6.97
C ILE A 95 -1.51 -8.36 8.02
N PHE A 96 -0.35 -8.40 8.64
CA PHE A 96 -0.04 -9.21 9.80
C PHE A 96 0.03 -8.31 11.03
N ILE A 97 -0.64 -8.69 12.10
CA ILE A 97 -0.55 -8.00 13.40
C ILE A 97 -0.08 -8.99 14.42
N GLY A 98 1.02 -8.68 15.08
CA GLY A 98 1.56 -9.47 16.17
C GLY A 98 1.61 -8.67 17.46
N ILE A 99 1.23 -9.31 18.57
CA ILE A 99 1.12 -8.70 19.90
C ILE A 99 1.93 -9.51 20.89
N ARG A 100 2.79 -8.85 21.65
CA ARG A 100 3.69 -9.50 22.59
C ARG A 100 2.93 -10.01 23.81
N LYS A 101 3.06 -11.31 24.10
CA LYS A 101 2.26 -12.04 25.10
C LYS A 101 2.47 -11.52 26.52
N ASP A 102 3.71 -11.28 26.92
CA ASP A 102 4.06 -10.83 28.27
C ASP A 102 3.61 -9.39 28.59
N ALA A 103 3.28 -8.62 27.55
CA ALA A 103 2.75 -7.28 27.69
C ALA A 103 1.22 -7.23 27.86
N LEU A 104 0.51 -8.31 27.49
CA LEU A 104 -0.94 -8.39 27.53
C LEU A 104 -1.48 -8.54 28.95
N CYS A 105 -2.62 -7.93 29.24
CA CYS A 105 -3.43 -8.32 30.40
C CYS A 105 -4.07 -9.70 30.17
N LEU A 106 -4.49 -10.36 31.25
CA LEU A 106 -4.96 -11.75 31.21
C LEU A 106 -6.18 -11.92 30.29
N ASP A 107 -7.13 -11.01 30.36
CA ASP A 107 -8.37 -11.07 29.54
C ASP A 107 -8.07 -10.94 28.06
N ALA A 108 -7.16 -10.02 27.69
CA ALA A 108 -6.73 -9.84 26.31
C ALA A 108 -5.93 -11.07 25.80
N LEU A 109 -5.05 -11.63 26.65
CA LEU A 109 -4.30 -12.84 26.31
C LEU A 109 -5.24 -14.02 26.03
N GLN A 110 -6.26 -14.21 26.87
CA GLN A 110 -7.27 -15.26 26.68
C GLN A 110 -8.08 -15.02 25.40
N ALA A 111 -8.62 -13.80 25.20
CA ALA A 111 -9.42 -13.47 24.03
C ALA A 111 -8.66 -13.65 22.70
N LEU A 112 -7.39 -13.19 22.63
CA LEU A 112 -6.55 -13.27 21.43
C LEU A 112 -6.00 -14.68 21.17
N SER A 113 -6.07 -15.58 22.15
CA SER A 113 -5.61 -16.98 22.00
C SER A 113 -6.71 -17.92 21.51
N THR A 114 -7.93 -17.42 21.30
CA THR A 114 -9.06 -18.21 20.77
C THR A 114 -9.01 -18.27 19.25
N ASN A 115 -9.62 -19.32 18.65
CA ASN A 115 -9.77 -19.40 17.21
C ASN A 115 -10.77 -18.36 16.66
N ASP A 116 -11.75 -17.98 17.47
CA ASP A 116 -12.75 -16.96 17.16
C ASP A 116 -12.53 -15.76 18.08
N ILE A 117 -11.73 -14.81 17.57
CA ILE A 117 -11.36 -13.62 18.35
C ILE A 117 -12.59 -12.71 18.51
N PRO A 118 -13.02 -12.40 19.76
CA PRO A 118 -14.12 -11.49 19.96
C PRO A 118 -13.87 -10.15 19.29
N GLU A 119 -14.90 -9.57 18.68
CA GLU A 119 -14.82 -8.33 17.91
C GLU A 119 -14.20 -7.17 18.69
N GLU A 120 -14.53 -7.07 19.98
CA GLU A 120 -14.01 -6.05 20.88
C GLU A 120 -12.53 -6.22 21.26
N TYR A 121 -11.90 -7.34 20.84
CA TYR A 121 -10.46 -7.59 20.94
C TYR A 121 -9.77 -7.70 19.56
N ASN A 122 -10.51 -7.56 18.46
CA ASN A 122 -9.95 -7.67 17.13
C ASN A 122 -9.26 -6.36 16.70
N PRO A 123 -7.93 -6.35 16.45
CA PRO A 123 -7.18 -5.15 16.09
C PRO A 123 -7.29 -4.74 14.61
N TYR A 124 -7.93 -5.57 13.78
CA TYR A 124 -8.16 -5.17 12.39
C TYR A 124 -9.26 -4.12 12.30
N PRO A 125 -9.05 -3.03 11.54
CA PRO A 125 -10.05 -1.98 11.40
C PRO A 125 -11.26 -2.48 10.61
N LYS A 126 -12.44 -1.96 10.96
CA LYS A 126 -13.66 -2.15 10.17
C LYS A 126 -13.66 -1.22 8.96
N PRO A 127 -14.24 -1.66 7.83
CA PRO A 127 -14.48 -0.78 6.70
C PRO A 127 -15.26 0.48 7.11
N THR A 128 -14.84 1.62 6.58
CA THR A 128 -15.50 2.94 6.77
C THR A 128 -16.22 3.40 5.50
N HIS A 129 -15.86 2.82 4.34
CA HIS A 129 -16.37 3.17 3.02
C HIS A 129 -16.80 1.91 2.24
N ALA A 130 -17.73 2.09 1.33
CA ALA A 130 -18.16 1.04 0.41
C ALA A 130 -18.58 1.61 -0.95
N ALA A 131 -18.43 0.84 -2.02
CA ALA A 131 -18.89 1.20 -3.36
C ALA A 131 -20.42 1.37 -3.40
N THR A 132 -21.14 0.61 -2.59
CA THR A 132 -22.60 0.73 -2.41
C THR A 132 -22.87 0.95 -0.93
N ALA A 133 -22.96 2.21 -0.53
CA ALA A 133 -23.23 2.61 0.87
C ALA A 133 -24.73 2.62 1.21
N LYS A 134 -25.62 2.42 0.22
CA LYS A 134 -27.08 2.49 0.39
C LYS A 134 -27.55 1.46 1.43
N GLY A 135 -28.17 1.94 2.50
CA GLY A 135 -28.68 1.09 3.59
C GLY A 135 -27.63 0.63 4.61
N SER A 136 -26.43 1.16 4.57
CA SER A 136 -25.37 0.93 5.56
C SER A 136 -24.93 2.24 6.21
N ASN A 137 -24.22 2.16 7.35
CA ASN A 137 -23.59 3.31 7.99
C ASN A 137 -22.23 3.68 7.38
N LEU A 138 -21.87 3.08 6.21
CA LEU A 138 -20.61 3.33 5.52
C LEU A 138 -20.74 4.57 4.62
N LEU A 139 -19.63 5.26 4.46
CA LEU A 139 -19.50 6.36 3.50
C LEU A 139 -19.36 5.80 2.07
N GLY A 140 -19.68 6.63 1.07
CA GLY A 140 -19.35 6.32 -0.33
C GLY A 140 -17.82 6.28 -0.54
N ILE A 141 -17.36 5.55 -1.57
CA ILE A 141 -15.94 5.56 -1.92
C ILE A 141 -15.47 6.98 -2.22
N VAL A 142 -14.22 7.27 -1.86
CA VAL A 142 -13.49 8.45 -2.36
C VAL A 142 -13.01 8.15 -3.76
N THR A 143 -13.28 9.03 -4.71
CA THR A 143 -12.92 8.85 -6.12
C THR A 143 -11.57 9.51 -6.44
N THR A 144 -10.97 9.15 -7.58
CA THR A 144 -9.78 9.85 -8.05
C THR A 144 -10.06 11.31 -8.38
N GLN A 145 -11.28 11.65 -8.79
CA GLN A 145 -11.69 13.03 -9.03
C GLN A 145 -11.61 13.84 -7.74
N ASP A 146 -12.13 13.33 -6.63
CA ASP A 146 -12.16 14.04 -5.34
C ASP A 146 -10.76 14.50 -4.89
N VAL A 147 -9.72 13.73 -5.19
CA VAL A 147 -8.34 14.04 -4.77
C VAL A 147 -7.51 14.74 -5.86
N LEU A 148 -7.94 14.72 -7.11
CA LEU A 148 -7.26 15.40 -8.22
C LEU A 148 -7.93 16.72 -8.62
N GLU A 149 -9.11 17.03 -8.07
CA GLU A 149 -9.82 18.26 -8.34
C GLU A 149 -8.98 19.50 -7.96
N GLY A 150 -8.97 20.49 -8.83
CA GLY A 150 -8.20 21.73 -8.62
C GLY A 150 -6.69 21.59 -8.82
N LEU A 151 -6.18 20.39 -9.10
CA LEU A 151 -4.77 20.20 -9.39
C LEU A 151 -4.43 20.77 -10.77
N LYS A 152 -3.43 21.66 -10.82
CA LYS A 152 -2.98 22.28 -12.07
C LYS A 152 -2.32 21.27 -13.00
N GLU A 153 -2.46 21.47 -14.30
CA GLU A 153 -1.68 20.71 -15.29
C GLU A 153 -0.17 20.91 -15.07
N PRO A 154 0.67 19.96 -15.49
CA PRO A 154 2.12 20.00 -15.25
C PRO A 154 2.80 21.30 -15.66
N GLU A 155 2.38 21.88 -16.76
CA GLU A 155 2.95 23.10 -17.35
C GLU A 155 2.63 24.37 -16.51
N GLU A 156 1.57 24.32 -15.72
CA GLU A 156 1.08 25.45 -14.90
C GLU A 156 1.44 25.31 -13.41
N SER A 157 1.94 24.14 -13.02
CA SER A 157 2.23 23.84 -11.63
C SER A 157 3.59 24.38 -11.20
N ILE A 158 3.67 24.86 -9.96
CA ILE A 158 4.94 25.19 -9.29
C ILE A 158 5.54 23.98 -8.56
N ASP A 159 4.74 22.93 -8.32
CA ASP A 159 5.20 21.70 -7.69
C ASP A 159 5.97 20.83 -8.69
N ILE A 160 7.24 20.59 -8.42
CA ILE A 160 8.10 19.78 -9.27
C ILE A 160 7.61 18.33 -9.41
N SER A 161 6.90 17.80 -8.40
CA SER A 161 6.29 16.47 -8.45
C SER A 161 5.09 16.43 -9.40
N GLN A 162 4.46 17.58 -9.68
CA GLN A 162 3.40 17.73 -10.67
C GLN A 162 3.92 18.10 -12.06
N GLN A 163 5.05 18.83 -12.14
CA GLN A 163 5.64 19.23 -13.43
C GLN A 163 6.18 18.04 -14.24
N LEU A 164 6.60 16.98 -13.55
CA LEU A 164 7.30 15.85 -14.15
C LEU A 164 6.39 14.63 -14.22
N TYR A 165 6.41 13.93 -15.35
CA TYR A 165 5.72 12.67 -15.53
C TYR A 165 6.46 11.77 -16.51
N SER A 166 6.12 10.48 -16.53
CA SER A 166 6.71 9.51 -17.45
C SER A 166 6.37 9.84 -18.91
N LYS A 167 7.40 9.89 -19.76
CA LYS A 167 7.28 10.07 -21.21
C LYS A 167 7.29 8.74 -21.98
N ALA A 168 7.11 7.61 -21.26
CA ALA A 168 7.03 6.30 -21.92
C ALA A 168 5.83 6.26 -22.87
N LYS A 169 6.07 5.79 -24.10
CA LYS A 169 5.07 5.72 -25.16
C LYS A 169 3.94 4.77 -24.79
N PHE A 170 2.78 5.01 -25.38
CA PHE A 170 1.66 4.07 -25.34
C PHE A 170 2.01 2.77 -26.04
N LEU A 171 1.58 1.67 -25.45
CA LEU A 171 1.67 0.32 -26.01
C LEU A 171 0.26 -0.28 -26.04
N THR A 172 -0.03 -1.06 -27.07
CA THR A 172 -1.34 -1.71 -27.25
C THR A 172 -1.63 -2.80 -26.21
N SER A 173 -0.60 -3.25 -25.49
CA SER A 173 -0.70 -4.30 -24.48
C SER A 173 0.27 -4.02 -23.32
N GLY A 174 0.01 -4.64 -22.18
CA GLY A 174 0.86 -4.53 -21.00
C GLY A 174 0.24 -3.69 -19.89
N GLN A 175 0.97 -3.58 -18.78
CA GLN A 175 0.56 -2.81 -17.61
C GLN A 175 0.76 -1.31 -17.85
N GLY A 176 -0.04 -0.49 -17.18
CA GLY A 176 0.10 0.96 -17.24
C GLY A 176 -0.38 1.58 -18.56
N GLN A 177 -1.19 0.86 -19.35
CA GLN A 177 -1.68 1.34 -20.64
C GLN A 177 -3.14 1.81 -20.60
N ALA A 178 -3.76 1.84 -19.41
CA ALA A 178 -5.14 2.30 -19.25
C ALA A 178 -5.20 3.78 -18.85
N GLU A 179 -6.27 4.45 -19.27
CA GLU A 179 -6.68 5.74 -18.73
C GLU A 179 -7.38 5.54 -17.39
N ILE A 180 -7.05 6.36 -16.38
CA ILE A 180 -7.72 6.28 -15.08
C ILE A 180 -9.20 6.65 -15.20
N LYS A 181 -10.03 6.12 -14.29
CA LYS A 181 -11.42 6.53 -14.14
C LYS A 181 -11.50 7.61 -13.06
N LEU A 182 -12.04 8.77 -13.38
CA LEU A 182 -12.13 9.88 -12.43
C LEU A 182 -13.26 9.67 -11.41
N ASP A 183 -14.36 9.06 -11.82
CA ASP A 183 -15.57 8.80 -11.04
C ASP A 183 -15.52 7.51 -10.19
N SER A 184 -14.36 6.95 -10.00
CA SER A 184 -14.18 5.65 -9.33
C SER A 184 -12.84 5.60 -8.59
N LEU A 185 -12.54 4.44 -8.00
CA LEU A 185 -11.21 4.15 -7.48
C LEU A 185 -10.19 4.13 -8.61
N GLY A 186 -9.04 4.74 -8.38
CA GLY A 186 -7.89 4.66 -9.25
C GLY A 186 -7.27 3.25 -9.26
N PRO A 187 -6.38 3.00 -10.21
CA PRO A 187 -5.63 1.75 -10.28
C PRO A 187 -4.59 1.66 -9.16
N THR A 188 -4.13 0.45 -8.86
CA THR A 188 -2.99 0.25 -7.96
C THR A 188 -1.74 0.97 -8.50
N ILE A 189 -1.23 1.95 -7.76
CA ILE A 189 0.04 2.61 -8.06
C ILE A 189 1.17 1.61 -7.80
N ARG A 190 1.91 1.29 -8.86
CA ARG A 190 2.98 0.27 -8.82
C ARG A 190 4.34 0.91 -8.58
N SER A 191 5.24 0.12 -7.99
CA SER A 191 6.64 0.52 -7.73
C SER A 191 7.58 0.28 -8.92
N GLU A 192 7.03 -0.06 -10.07
CA GLU A 192 7.79 -0.49 -11.25
C GLU A 192 8.22 0.69 -12.14
N HIS A 193 8.72 0.34 -13.33
CA HIS A 193 9.23 1.31 -14.30
C HIS A 193 8.16 2.33 -14.73
N HIS A 194 8.64 3.50 -15.13
CA HIS A 194 7.77 4.60 -15.60
C HIS A 194 6.84 4.23 -16.75
N GLY A 195 7.11 3.15 -17.49
CA GLY A 195 6.22 2.63 -18.53
C GLY A 195 4.96 1.97 -17.98
N ASN A 196 4.93 1.61 -16.69
CA ASN A 196 3.81 0.94 -16.03
C ASN A 196 2.92 1.89 -15.21
N ILE A 197 3.12 3.19 -15.33
CA ILE A 197 2.25 4.20 -14.71
C ILE A 197 1.08 4.47 -15.65
N GLU A 198 -0.14 4.38 -15.13
CA GLU A 198 -1.38 4.60 -15.88
C GLU A 198 -1.46 6.02 -16.47
N TYR A 199 -2.30 6.18 -17.49
CA TYR A 199 -2.53 7.48 -18.11
C TYR A 199 -3.54 8.30 -17.32
N ARG A 200 -3.21 9.57 -17.06
CA ARG A 200 -4.20 10.54 -16.59
C ARG A 200 -5.22 10.81 -17.72
N ARG A 201 -4.74 10.85 -18.96
CA ARG A 201 -5.51 11.10 -20.17
C ARG A 201 -4.84 10.43 -21.36
N LEU A 202 -5.61 9.66 -22.11
CA LEU A 202 -5.21 9.11 -23.41
C LEU A 202 -5.67 10.04 -24.54
N SER A 203 -5.00 9.97 -25.70
CA SER A 203 -5.47 10.58 -26.93
C SER A 203 -6.70 9.84 -27.48
N LEU A 204 -7.44 10.45 -28.40
CA LEU A 204 -8.53 9.78 -29.09
C LEU A 204 -8.06 8.53 -29.85
N GLU A 205 -6.89 8.60 -30.46
CA GLU A 205 -6.25 7.51 -31.18
C GLU A 205 -5.99 6.29 -30.27
N HIS A 206 -5.69 6.54 -29.01
CA HIS A 206 -5.43 5.50 -28.00
C HIS A 206 -6.67 5.17 -27.13
N GLY A 207 -7.86 5.62 -27.54
CA GLY A 207 -9.13 5.30 -26.88
C GLY A 207 -9.44 6.17 -25.65
N GLY A 208 -8.92 7.39 -25.61
CA GLY A 208 -9.17 8.38 -24.56
C GLY A 208 -10.65 8.73 -24.42
N LYS A 209 -11.13 8.87 -23.19
CA LYS A 209 -12.55 9.07 -22.83
C LYS A 209 -12.85 10.53 -22.44
N TYR A 210 -11.85 11.31 -22.05
CA TYR A 210 -12.02 12.70 -21.59
C TYR A 210 -12.01 13.69 -22.75
N ILE A 211 -13.01 13.53 -23.65
CA ILE A 211 -13.14 14.27 -24.90
C ILE A 211 -13.16 15.79 -24.66
N GLY A 212 -13.81 16.26 -23.58
CA GLY A 212 -13.87 17.68 -23.21
C GLY A 212 -12.48 18.25 -22.93
N GLU A 213 -11.65 17.53 -22.20
CA GLU A 213 -10.28 17.92 -21.89
C GLU A 213 -9.40 17.96 -23.16
N LEU A 214 -9.54 16.95 -24.03
CA LEU A 214 -8.81 16.91 -25.30
C LEU A 214 -9.21 18.05 -26.25
N LYS A 215 -10.51 18.38 -26.32
CA LYS A 215 -11.00 19.54 -27.09
C LYS A 215 -10.53 20.88 -26.53
N ALA A 216 -10.31 20.95 -25.22
CA ALA A 216 -9.70 22.12 -24.57
C ALA A 216 -8.19 22.22 -24.80
N GLY A 217 -7.59 21.32 -25.57
CA GLY A 217 -6.16 21.33 -25.93
C GLY A 217 -5.23 20.59 -24.95
N LEU A 218 -5.80 19.92 -23.94
CA LEU A 218 -4.99 19.14 -23.01
C LEU A 218 -4.47 17.86 -23.70
N LYS A 219 -3.19 17.53 -23.45
CA LYS A 219 -2.50 16.46 -24.16
C LYS A 219 -2.61 15.12 -23.44
N GLU A 220 -2.44 14.04 -24.20
CA GLU A 220 -2.19 12.72 -23.66
C GLU A 220 -0.99 12.77 -22.71
N ARG A 221 -1.16 12.19 -21.52
CA ARG A 221 -0.08 12.06 -20.54
C ARG A 221 -0.35 11.00 -19.47
N ARG A 222 0.71 10.48 -18.92
CA ARG A 222 0.65 9.61 -17.74
C ARG A 222 0.43 10.42 -16.47
N LEU A 223 0.01 9.74 -15.40
CA LEU A 223 -0.05 10.34 -14.07
C LEU A 223 1.32 10.91 -13.66
N THR A 224 1.30 12.03 -12.97
CA THR A 224 2.48 12.62 -12.35
C THR A 224 2.78 11.91 -11.01
N PRO A 225 4.00 12.04 -10.44
CA PRO A 225 4.26 11.62 -9.06
C PRO A 225 3.32 12.27 -8.03
N ARG A 226 2.91 13.54 -8.23
CA ARG A 226 1.95 14.20 -7.34
C ARG A 226 0.57 13.54 -7.40
N GLU A 227 0.06 13.30 -8.59
CA GLU A 227 -1.22 12.61 -8.78
C GLU A 227 -1.20 11.21 -8.17
N CYS A 228 -0.13 10.43 -8.40
CA CYS A 228 0.04 9.12 -7.76
C CYS A 228 0.07 9.22 -6.23
N ALA A 229 0.75 10.24 -5.66
CA ALA A 229 0.82 10.45 -4.23
C ALA A 229 -0.54 10.79 -3.62
N LEU A 230 -1.33 11.65 -4.27
CA LEU A 230 -2.69 12.00 -3.83
C LEU A 230 -3.64 10.81 -3.90
N ILE A 231 -3.58 10.01 -4.97
CA ILE A 231 -4.35 8.77 -5.08
C ILE A 231 -4.00 7.80 -3.95
N GLN A 232 -2.75 7.75 -3.52
CA GLN A 232 -2.32 6.99 -2.35
C GLN A 232 -2.55 7.72 -1.01
N THR A 233 -3.22 8.87 -1.01
CA THR A 233 -3.54 9.66 0.19
C THR A 233 -2.34 10.25 0.93
N PHE A 234 -1.20 10.46 0.28
CA PHE A 234 -0.14 11.27 0.87
C PHE A 234 -0.55 12.72 0.98
N PRO A 235 -0.10 13.44 2.01
CA PRO A 235 -0.38 14.87 2.15
C PRO A 235 0.02 15.66 0.89
N PRO A 236 -0.76 16.68 0.48
CA PRO A 236 -0.53 17.41 -0.77
C PRO A 236 0.80 18.18 -0.80
N ASP A 237 1.40 18.46 0.35
CA ASP A 237 2.69 19.14 0.51
C ASP A 237 3.88 18.16 0.65
N TYR A 238 3.63 16.85 0.68
CA TYR A 238 4.69 15.86 0.81
C TYR A 238 5.61 15.87 -0.42
N ARG A 239 6.92 16.04 -0.21
CA ARG A 239 7.90 16.22 -1.29
C ARG A 239 8.50 14.90 -1.72
N PHE A 240 8.11 14.43 -2.91
CA PHE A 240 8.68 13.22 -3.51
C PHE A 240 9.80 13.53 -4.49
N VAL A 241 9.59 14.45 -5.45
CA VAL A 241 10.64 14.83 -6.38
C VAL A 241 11.48 15.96 -5.81
N MET A 242 12.78 15.73 -5.72
CA MET A 242 13.70 16.70 -5.11
C MET A 242 14.91 16.92 -6.01
N LYS A 243 15.21 18.18 -6.33
CA LYS A 243 16.46 18.57 -6.98
C LYS A 243 17.63 18.45 -5.98
N LYS A 244 18.83 18.23 -6.48
CA LYS A 244 20.05 18.35 -5.69
C LYS A 244 20.22 19.81 -5.24
N THR A 245 20.73 20.00 -4.03
CA THR A 245 21.05 21.34 -3.50
C THR A 245 22.28 21.93 -4.17
N SER A 246 23.18 21.07 -4.69
CA SER A 246 24.37 21.47 -5.44
C SER A 246 24.56 20.57 -6.67
N GLY A 247 24.95 21.15 -7.79
CA GLY A 247 25.14 20.45 -9.06
C GLY A 247 23.84 20.23 -9.86
N ARG A 248 23.95 19.49 -10.96
CA ARG A 248 22.80 19.14 -11.84
C ARG A 248 22.12 17.86 -11.39
N GLY A 249 20.81 17.75 -11.66
CA GLY A 249 20.01 16.53 -11.48
C GLY A 249 19.20 16.50 -10.19
N PHE A 250 18.74 15.29 -9.83
CA PHE A 250 17.80 15.06 -8.73
C PHE A 250 18.46 14.27 -7.59
N ARG A 251 18.09 14.58 -6.35
CA ARG A 251 18.29 13.70 -5.19
C ARG A 251 17.29 12.55 -5.23
N LEU A 252 16.03 12.85 -5.62
CA LEU A 252 15.00 11.87 -5.95
C LEU A 252 14.30 12.30 -7.23
N SER A 253 14.46 11.51 -8.29
CA SER A 253 13.85 11.74 -9.60
C SER A 253 12.36 11.34 -9.63
N SER A 254 11.65 11.69 -10.69
CA SER A 254 10.26 11.22 -10.89
C SER A 254 10.15 9.70 -10.92
N SER A 255 11.09 8.99 -11.54
CA SER A 255 11.15 7.51 -11.50
C SER A 255 11.32 6.98 -10.09
N GLY A 256 12.22 7.57 -9.31
CA GLY A 256 12.41 7.22 -7.91
C GLY A 256 11.17 7.50 -7.08
N ALA A 257 10.48 8.62 -7.37
CA ALA A 257 9.24 8.99 -6.71
C ALA A 257 8.13 7.95 -6.95
N TYR A 258 7.88 7.54 -8.20
CA TYR A 258 6.91 6.47 -8.49
C TYR A 258 7.22 5.18 -7.73
N LYS A 259 8.51 4.80 -7.68
CA LYS A 259 8.93 3.59 -6.96
C LYS A 259 8.64 3.69 -5.46
N VAL A 260 8.95 4.81 -4.83
CA VAL A 260 8.73 5.02 -3.40
C VAL A 260 7.23 5.07 -3.09
N ILE A 261 6.44 5.82 -3.88
CA ILE A 261 4.98 5.91 -3.73
C ILE A 261 4.35 4.52 -3.90
N GLY A 262 4.70 3.79 -4.96
CA GLY A 262 4.10 2.47 -5.23
C GLY A 262 4.43 1.40 -4.18
N ASN A 263 5.57 1.53 -3.48
CA ASN A 263 5.94 0.63 -2.38
C ASN A 263 5.29 0.99 -1.04
N ALA A 264 4.73 2.19 -0.92
CA ALA A 264 4.19 2.64 0.36
C ALA A 264 2.83 2.00 0.68
N VAL A 265 2.52 1.90 1.97
CA VAL A 265 1.16 1.73 2.47
C VAL A 265 0.45 3.08 2.38
N PRO A 266 -0.78 3.15 1.83
CA PRO A 266 -1.52 4.41 1.82
C PRO A 266 -1.69 4.98 3.23
N PRO A 267 -1.32 6.25 3.47
CA PRO A 267 -1.39 6.87 4.80
C PRO A 267 -2.75 6.75 5.47
N VAL A 268 -3.85 6.91 4.74
CA VAL A 268 -5.20 6.76 5.31
C VAL A 268 -5.51 5.32 5.73
N LEU A 269 -5.03 4.31 4.98
CA LEU A 269 -5.17 2.91 5.40
C LEU A 269 -4.36 2.65 6.69
N ALA A 270 -3.11 3.12 6.72
CA ALA A 270 -2.25 2.99 7.90
C ALA A 270 -2.85 3.71 9.13
N PHE A 271 -3.47 4.88 8.93
CA PHE A 271 -4.19 5.62 9.97
C PHE A 271 -5.36 4.80 10.55
N ASN A 272 -6.19 4.18 9.70
CA ASN A 272 -7.30 3.35 10.18
C ASN A 272 -6.80 2.14 11.00
N ILE A 273 -5.70 1.51 10.59
CA ILE A 273 -5.08 0.41 11.36
C ILE A 273 -4.57 0.95 12.71
N ALA A 274 -3.86 2.07 12.72
CA ALA A 274 -3.30 2.66 13.93
C ALA A 274 -4.40 3.12 14.90
N MET A 275 -5.46 3.74 14.42
CA MET A 275 -6.59 4.16 15.23
C MET A 275 -7.27 2.98 15.91
N ARG A 276 -7.49 1.87 15.18
CA ARG A 276 -8.07 0.66 15.79
C ARG A 276 -7.17 0.07 16.86
N ILE A 277 -5.87 0.02 16.65
CA ILE A 277 -4.90 -0.42 17.66
C ILE A 277 -4.94 0.51 18.88
N GLN A 278 -5.00 1.82 18.67
CA GLN A 278 -5.07 2.81 19.75
C GLN A 278 -6.34 2.66 20.59
N GLU A 279 -7.51 2.44 19.96
CA GLU A 279 -8.77 2.16 20.66
C GLU A 279 -8.68 0.95 21.60
N LEU A 280 -7.87 -0.04 21.25
CA LEU A 280 -7.69 -1.27 22.00
C LEU A 280 -6.52 -1.21 22.98
N TRP A 281 -5.71 -0.15 22.97
CA TRP A 281 -4.46 -0.08 23.70
C TRP A 281 -4.61 -0.36 25.19
N ASP A 282 -5.52 0.35 25.87
CA ASP A 282 -5.75 0.19 27.30
C ASP A 282 -6.44 -1.14 27.65
N LYS A 283 -7.14 -1.73 26.67
CA LYS A 283 -7.75 -3.05 26.80
C LYS A 283 -6.73 -4.17 26.70
N TYR A 284 -5.67 -3.96 25.93
CA TYR A 284 -4.60 -4.92 25.77
C TYR A 284 -3.54 -4.84 26.86
N PHE A 285 -3.16 -3.64 27.23
CA PHE A 285 -2.01 -3.41 28.09
C PHE A 285 -2.43 -2.75 29.39
N LYS A 286 -1.94 -3.26 30.50
CA LYS A 286 -2.09 -2.55 31.77
C LYS A 286 -1.34 -1.22 31.65
N THR A 287 -2.00 -0.13 31.94
CA THR A 287 -1.33 1.12 32.25
C THR A 287 -0.51 0.89 33.52
N ASP A 288 0.80 1.03 33.44
CA ASP A 288 1.65 1.13 34.62
C ASP A 288 1.18 2.40 35.36
N ASN A 289 0.42 2.22 36.46
CA ASN A 289 0.06 3.28 37.39
C ASN A 289 1.26 3.63 38.24
#